data_344b1a9db6945d7a9b642dfbd1f868c2
#
_entry.id   344b1a9db6945d7a9b642dfbd1f868c2
#
_cell.length_a   1.000
_cell.length_b   1.000
_cell.length_c   1.000
_cell.angle_alpha   90.00
_cell.angle_beta   90.00
_cell.angle_gamma   90.00
#
_symmetry.space_group_name_H-M   'P 1'
#
loop_
_entity.id
_entity.type
_entity.pdbx_description
1 polymer ?
#
loop_
_entity_poly.entity_id
_entity_poly.type
_entity_poly.pdbx_seq_one_letter_code
_entity_poly.pdbx_strand_id
1 'polypeptide(L)'
;KIFSSAFDNYWNNSNKLAAFGKTASAKWNSLGLDSINAKVAFSPHNDTNALLQTIGDDINNNTSSSLLYSLAFLYETKGPVLDAINKISKNNKISVYGISDKKVGGIDLHIPDTNIDPVLPVVLKDGSLAEPFKSEPVGGSGTRLHHKFAVIDFDKPTAPVYLGSYNFSSPADITIGENLLLIKDRRVVSAYMIQAHRLFDHY
;
A
#
# COMPACT_ATOMS: atom_id res chain seq x y z
N LYS A 1 -4.15 -21.03 -11.89
CA LYS A 1 -5.50 -21.44 -11.44
C LYS A 1 -6.18 -20.36 -10.57
N ILE A 2 -5.56 -19.86 -9.52
CA ILE A 2 -6.21 -18.90 -8.57
C ILE A 2 -6.72 -17.64 -9.30
N PHE A 3 -5.87 -16.98 -10.10
CA PHE A 3 -6.28 -15.80 -10.87
C PHE A 3 -7.35 -16.11 -11.91
N SER A 4 -7.27 -17.26 -12.60
CA SER A 4 -8.32 -17.68 -13.54
C SER A 4 -9.64 -17.88 -12.80
N SER A 5 -9.62 -18.57 -11.66
CA SER A 5 -10.84 -18.77 -10.86
C SER A 5 -11.41 -17.44 -10.33
N ALA A 6 -10.56 -16.48 -9.97
CA ALA A 6 -11.01 -15.15 -9.57
C ALA A 6 -11.65 -14.39 -10.73
N PHE A 7 -11.04 -14.46 -11.91
CA PHE A 7 -11.60 -13.89 -13.13
C PHE A 7 -12.97 -14.49 -13.45
N ASP A 8 -13.08 -15.84 -13.45
CA ASP A 8 -14.34 -16.53 -13.72
C ASP A 8 -15.41 -16.16 -12.70
N ASN A 9 -15.06 -16.12 -11.42
CA ASN A 9 -15.96 -15.68 -10.35
C ASN A 9 -16.40 -14.23 -10.53
N TYR A 10 -15.49 -13.35 -10.91
CA TYR A 10 -15.79 -11.93 -11.15
C TYR A 10 -16.69 -11.78 -12.39
N TRP A 11 -16.35 -12.43 -13.49
CA TRP A 11 -17.10 -12.40 -14.73
C TRP A 11 -18.54 -12.90 -14.54
N ASN A 12 -18.69 -14.05 -13.89
CA ASN A 12 -20.01 -14.66 -13.65
C ASN A 12 -20.85 -13.88 -12.63
N ASN A 13 -20.25 -12.99 -11.84
CA ASN A 13 -20.91 -12.18 -10.82
C ASN A 13 -20.74 -10.67 -11.05
N SER A 14 -20.34 -10.24 -12.26
CA SER A 14 -19.98 -8.84 -12.56
C SER A 14 -21.01 -7.79 -12.15
N ASN A 15 -22.28 -8.14 -12.17
CA ASN A 15 -23.39 -7.26 -11.76
C ASN A 15 -23.89 -7.56 -10.33
N LYS A 16 -23.21 -8.43 -9.59
CA LYS A 16 -23.60 -8.91 -8.27
C LYS A 16 -22.41 -8.95 -7.34
N LEU A 17 -21.87 -7.77 -7.00
CA LEU A 17 -20.67 -7.63 -6.15
C LEU A 17 -20.78 -8.44 -4.86
N ALA A 18 -21.96 -8.45 -4.24
CA ALA A 18 -22.23 -9.24 -3.04
C ALA A 18 -22.09 -10.76 -3.29
N ALA A 19 -22.34 -11.25 -4.50
CA ALA A 19 -22.15 -12.65 -4.83
C ALA A 19 -20.67 -13.01 -4.98
N PHE A 20 -19.87 -12.11 -5.59
CA PHE A 20 -18.41 -12.29 -5.64
C PHE A 20 -17.80 -12.34 -4.24
N GLY A 21 -18.18 -11.43 -3.34
CA GLY A 21 -17.68 -11.37 -1.98
C GLY A 21 -17.91 -12.64 -1.14
N LYS A 22 -18.83 -13.52 -1.58
CA LYS A 22 -19.07 -14.83 -0.97
C LYS A 22 -18.18 -15.95 -1.53
N THR A 23 -17.47 -15.69 -2.63
CA THR A 23 -16.62 -16.71 -3.27
C THR A 23 -15.32 -16.92 -2.49
N ALA A 24 -14.65 -18.05 -2.76
CA ALA A 24 -13.31 -18.32 -2.21
C ALA A 24 -12.28 -17.28 -2.69
N SER A 25 -12.47 -16.63 -3.84
CA SER A 25 -11.57 -15.62 -4.38
C SER A 25 -11.49 -14.37 -3.51
N ALA A 26 -12.57 -14.01 -2.81
CA ALA A 26 -12.57 -12.89 -1.88
C ALA A 26 -11.81 -13.14 -0.56
N LYS A 27 -11.35 -14.37 -0.33
CA LYS A 27 -10.56 -14.73 0.84
C LYS A 27 -9.07 -14.79 0.51
N TRP A 28 -8.23 -14.80 1.53
CA TRP A 28 -6.81 -15.04 1.35
C TRP A 28 -6.54 -16.47 0.83
N ASN A 29 -5.95 -16.56 -0.35
CA ASN A 29 -5.57 -17.81 -1.00
C ASN A 29 -4.05 -17.91 -1.04
N SER A 30 -3.48 -19.04 -0.56
CA SER A 30 -2.05 -19.31 -0.73
C SER A 30 -1.71 -19.51 -2.20
N LEU A 31 -0.65 -18.88 -2.67
CA LEU A 31 -0.18 -19.08 -4.05
C LEU A 31 0.50 -20.43 -4.28
N GLY A 32 0.85 -21.16 -3.22
CA GLY A 32 1.51 -22.47 -3.31
C GLY A 32 2.86 -22.40 -4.02
N LEU A 33 3.62 -21.34 -3.81
CA LEU A 33 4.96 -21.17 -4.39
C LEU A 33 5.99 -21.86 -3.50
N ASP A 34 6.88 -22.62 -4.12
CA ASP A 34 7.98 -23.24 -3.39
C ASP A 34 8.88 -22.16 -2.77
N SER A 35 9.15 -22.29 -1.49
CA SER A 35 10.04 -21.39 -0.73
C SER A 35 9.57 -19.94 -0.57
N ILE A 36 8.38 -19.56 -1.07
CA ILE A 36 7.84 -18.21 -0.95
C ILE A 36 6.49 -18.24 -0.25
N ASN A 37 6.40 -17.64 0.92
CA ASN A 37 5.12 -17.45 1.60
C ASN A 37 4.38 -16.27 0.95
N ALA A 38 3.48 -16.59 0.04
CA ALA A 38 2.69 -15.61 -0.68
C ALA A 38 1.20 -16.00 -0.71
N LYS A 39 0.36 -14.99 -0.51
CA LYS A 39 -1.10 -15.10 -0.55
C LYS A 39 -1.68 -14.00 -1.42
N VAL A 40 -2.84 -14.26 -1.99
CA VAL A 40 -3.63 -13.28 -2.74
C VAL A 40 -5.08 -13.30 -2.28
N ALA A 41 -5.69 -12.13 -2.20
CA ALA A 41 -7.13 -11.95 -2.06
C ALA A 41 -7.63 -11.01 -3.16
N PHE A 42 -8.89 -11.13 -3.54
CA PHE A 42 -9.50 -10.29 -4.56
C PHE A 42 -10.72 -9.59 -3.98
N SER A 43 -10.92 -8.34 -4.35
CA SER A 43 -12.15 -7.60 -4.07
C SER A 43 -13.15 -7.77 -5.24
N PRO A 44 -14.41 -7.40 -5.08
CA PRO A 44 -15.00 -6.72 -3.92
C PRO A 44 -15.39 -7.66 -2.78
N HIS A 45 -15.54 -7.06 -1.59
CA HIS A 45 -16.02 -7.74 -0.39
C HIS A 45 -17.42 -7.27 -0.02
N ASN A 46 -18.12 -8.07 0.78
CA ASN A 46 -19.43 -7.70 1.33
C ASN A 46 -19.31 -6.82 2.58
N ASP A 47 -18.27 -7.06 3.34
CA ASP A 47 -18.03 -6.37 4.60
C ASP A 47 -17.13 -5.16 4.35
N THR A 48 -17.49 -4.03 4.89
CA THR A 48 -16.69 -2.81 4.84
C THR A 48 -15.35 -3.04 5.53
N ASN A 49 -14.27 -2.64 4.87
CA ASN A 49 -12.90 -2.75 5.36
C ASN A 49 -12.39 -4.19 5.55
N ALA A 50 -12.91 -5.18 4.83
CA ALA A 50 -12.51 -6.58 5.00
C ALA A 50 -10.99 -6.81 4.86
N LEU A 51 -10.36 -6.30 3.79
CA LEU A 51 -8.90 -6.35 3.63
C LEU A 51 -8.22 -5.17 4.34
N LEU A 52 -8.80 -3.98 4.30
CA LEU A 52 -8.24 -2.79 4.93
C LEU A 52 -8.04 -2.98 6.43
N GLN A 53 -9.01 -3.63 7.11
CA GLN A 53 -8.87 -3.94 8.53
C GLN A 53 -7.70 -4.88 8.79
N THR A 54 -7.54 -5.92 7.98
CA THR A 54 -6.42 -6.86 8.09
C THR A 54 -5.07 -6.15 7.93
N ILE A 55 -4.95 -5.25 6.95
CA ILE A 55 -3.72 -4.48 6.73
C ILE A 55 -3.49 -3.48 7.87
N GLY A 56 -4.53 -2.76 8.26
CA GLY A 56 -4.45 -1.80 9.36
C GLY A 56 -4.06 -2.46 10.68
N ASP A 57 -4.62 -3.63 10.98
CA ASP A 57 -4.26 -4.43 12.16
C ASP A 57 -2.81 -4.92 12.10
N ASP A 58 -2.35 -5.37 10.93
CA ASP A 58 -0.96 -5.82 10.76
C ASP A 58 0.02 -4.65 10.96
N ILE A 59 -0.25 -3.51 10.34
CA ILE A 59 0.54 -2.28 10.55
C ILE A 59 0.55 -1.89 12.03
N ASN A 60 -0.62 -1.88 12.67
CA ASN A 60 -0.76 -1.39 14.03
C ASN A 60 -0.14 -2.30 15.09
N ASN A 61 -0.21 -3.61 14.89
CA ASN A 61 0.16 -4.60 15.90
C ASN A 61 1.54 -5.23 15.67
N ASN A 62 2.01 -5.24 14.44
CA ASN A 62 3.23 -5.95 14.06
C ASN A 62 4.38 -5.04 13.61
N THR A 63 4.15 -3.72 13.42
CA THR A 63 5.25 -2.80 13.14
C THR A 63 6.04 -2.53 14.41
N SER A 64 7.33 -2.84 14.38
CA SER A 64 8.22 -2.67 15.53
C SER A 64 9.49 -1.86 15.22
N SER A 65 9.89 -1.77 13.96
CA SER A 65 11.09 -1.06 13.53
C SER A 65 10.83 -0.08 12.40
N SER A 66 10.05 -0.48 11.38
CA SER A 66 9.88 0.35 10.21
C SER A 66 8.57 0.11 9.47
N LEU A 67 8.04 1.18 8.86
CA LEU A 67 6.94 1.14 7.91
C LEU A 67 7.33 1.95 6.67
N LEU A 68 7.36 1.29 5.51
CA LEU A 68 7.65 1.93 4.22
C LEU A 68 6.44 1.77 3.32
N TYR A 69 5.96 2.84 2.68
CA TYR A 69 4.82 2.71 1.78
C TYR A 69 4.85 3.71 0.62
N SER A 70 4.20 3.32 -0.47
CA SER A 70 3.78 4.23 -1.53
C SER A 70 2.34 3.92 -1.88
N LEU A 71 1.43 4.81 -1.51
CA LEU A 71 -0.02 4.63 -1.58
C LEU A 71 -0.67 5.84 -2.27
N ALA A 72 -0.96 5.69 -3.56
CA ALA A 72 -1.41 6.79 -4.43
C ALA A 72 -2.59 7.61 -3.87
N PHE A 73 -3.53 6.96 -3.18
CA PHE A 73 -4.78 7.58 -2.74
C PHE A 73 -5.00 7.53 -1.22
N LEU A 74 -3.93 7.40 -0.44
CA LEU A 74 -4.03 7.20 1.01
C LEU A 74 -4.92 8.22 1.71
N TYR A 75 -4.79 9.49 1.36
CA TYR A 75 -5.47 10.59 2.05
C TYR A 75 -6.84 10.94 1.49
N GLU A 76 -7.25 10.29 0.41
CA GLU A 76 -8.60 10.45 -0.15
C GLU A 76 -9.63 9.57 0.58
N THR A 77 -9.17 8.58 1.31
CA THR A 77 -10.04 7.62 1.99
C THR A 77 -9.67 7.49 3.46
N LYS A 78 -10.64 7.75 4.31
CA LYS A 78 -10.54 7.42 5.74
C LYS A 78 -10.64 5.89 5.89
N GLY A 79 -9.97 5.34 6.88
CA GLY A 79 -10.10 3.93 7.19
C GLY A 79 -8.93 3.35 7.96
N PRO A 80 -8.97 2.04 8.24
CA PRO A 80 -8.04 1.37 9.15
C PRO A 80 -6.56 1.54 8.79
N VAL A 81 -6.22 1.58 7.51
CA VAL A 81 -4.83 1.74 7.05
C VAL A 81 -4.31 3.13 7.37
N LEU A 82 -5.06 4.19 7.02
CA LEU A 82 -4.67 5.56 7.35
C LEU A 82 -4.58 5.77 8.87
N ASP A 83 -5.55 5.24 9.61
CA ASP A 83 -5.57 5.35 11.07
C ASP A 83 -4.35 4.65 11.70
N ALA A 84 -4.00 3.46 11.19
CA ALA A 84 -2.82 2.72 11.63
C ALA A 84 -1.51 3.48 11.31
N ILE A 85 -1.37 4.00 10.10
CA ILE A 85 -0.22 4.83 9.71
C ILE A 85 -0.09 6.04 10.63
N ASN A 86 -1.18 6.79 10.83
CA ASN A 86 -1.20 7.96 11.71
C ASN A 86 -0.83 7.62 13.17
N LYS A 87 -1.19 6.44 13.64
CA LYS A 87 -0.84 5.97 14.98
C LYS A 87 0.64 5.59 15.08
N ILE A 88 1.13 4.81 14.11
CA ILE A 88 2.53 4.37 14.07
C ILE A 88 3.49 5.55 13.89
N SER A 89 3.14 6.54 13.08
CA SER A 89 3.95 7.76 12.86
C SER A 89 4.17 8.58 14.13
N LYS A 90 3.37 8.38 15.17
CA LYS A 90 3.55 9.01 16.48
C LYS A 90 4.49 8.24 17.42
N ASN A 91 4.91 7.04 17.01
CA ASN A 91 5.82 6.24 17.79
C ASN A 91 7.27 6.55 17.39
N ASN A 92 7.97 7.27 18.25
CA ASN A 92 9.37 7.72 18.02
C ASN A 92 10.42 6.58 17.96
N LYS A 93 10.00 5.32 18.11
CA LYS A 93 10.88 4.16 17.95
C LYS A 93 10.74 3.48 16.58
N ILE A 94 9.83 3.95 15.74
CA ILE A 94 9.52 3.35 14.44
C ILE A 94 9.88 4.33 13.34
N SER A 95 10.69 3.87 12.38
CA SER A 95 10.97 4.64 11.16
C SER A 95 9.80 4.55 10.21
N VAL A 96 9.23 5.68 9.80
CA VAL A 96 8.15 5.73 8.81
C VAL A 96 8.62 6.52 7.59
N TYR A 97 8.55 5.89 6.42
CA TYR A 97 8.84 6.49 5.12
C TYR A 97 7.66 6.25 4.20
N GLY A 98 6.93 7.27 3.89
CA GLY A 98 5.73 7.16 3.09
C GLY A 98 5.59 8.23 2.04
N ILE A 99 5.01 7.88 0.90
CA ILE A 99 4.71 8.81 -0.16
C ILE A 99 3.32 8.55 -0.73
N SER A 100 2.57 9.62 -0.99
CA SER A 100 1.31 9.57 -1.71
C SER A 100 1.24 10.62 -2.80
N ASP A 101 0.36 10.41 -3.79
CA ASP A 101 0.35 11.20 -5.02
C ASP A 101 -0.20 12.62 -4.86
N LYS A 102 -1.08 12.86 -3.88
CA LYS A 102 -1.82 14.12 -3.84
C LYS A 102 -1.36 15.09 -2.77
N LYS A 103 -1.63 16.37 -3.03
CA LYS A 103 -1.28 17.54 -2.23
C LYS A 103 -1.61 17.43 -0.73
N VAL A 104 -2.64 16.67 -0.39
CA VAL A 104 -3.06 16.46 1.01
C VAL A 104 -2.26 15.35 1.67
N GLY A 105 -1.61 14.50 0.87
CA GLY A 105 -0.81 13.39 1.33
C GLY A 105 0.62 13.82 1.57
N GLY A 106 1.33 13.96 0.54
CA GLY A 106 2.73 14.29 0.60
C GLY A 106 3.64 13.14 1.01
N ILE A 107 4.78 13.48 1.56
CA ILE A 107 5.75 12.54 2.09
C ILE A 107 5.60 12.50 3.60
N ASP A 108 5.37 11.33 4.15
CA ASP A 108 5.44 11.09 5.57
C ASP A 108 6.83 10.55 5.91
N LEU A 109 7.64 11.38 6.54
CA LEU A 109 8.93 10.98 7.07
C LEU A 109 8.89 11.11 8.59
N HIS A 110 9.03 10.00 9.27
CA HIS A 110 9.25 9.98 10.71
C HIS A 110 10.56 9.26 11.00
N ILE A 111 11.52 10.01 11.55
CA ILE A 111 12.82 9.48 11.96
C ILE A 111 12.74 9.20 13.46
N PRO A 112 13.08 7.99 13.93
CA PRO A 112 13.08 7.66 15.35
C PRO A 112 13.92 8.65 16.17
N ASP A 113 13.47 8.90 17.39
CA ASP A 113 14.13 9.80 18.35
C ASP A 113 14.28 11.26 17.88
N THR A 114 13.51 11.67 16.89
CA THR A 114 13.45 13.05 16.43
C THR A 114 12.02 13.60 16.53
N ASN A 115 11.91 14.92 16.79
CA ASN A 115 10.64 15.64 16.69
C ASN A 115 10.46 16.26 15.30
N ILE A 116 10.94 15.58 14.27
CA ILE A 116 10.79 16.06 12.89
C ILE A 116 9.36 15.76 12.44
N ASP A 117 8.62 16.82 12.20
CA ASP A 117 7.31 16.74 11.59
C ASP A 117 7.38 16.13 10.18
N PRO A 118 6.30 15.50 9.69
CA PRO A 118 6.23 14.97 8.33
C PRO A 118 6.69 16.03 7.33
N VAL A 119 7.69 15.70 6.53
CA VAL A 119 8.15 16.59 5.47
C VAL A 119 7.12 16.55 4.36
N LEU A 120 6.30 17.57 4.28
CA LEU A 120 5.44 17.76 3.12
C LEU A 120 6.33 18.04 1.90
N PRO A 121 6.13 17.38 0.76
CA PRO A 121 6.89 17.67 -0.45
C PRO A 121 6.51 19.05 -0.99
N VAL A 122 7.08 20.08 -0.39
CA VAL A 122 7.09 21.45 -0.95
C VAL A 122 7.74 21.42 -2.33
N VAL A 123 8.65 20.50 -2.53
CA VAL A 123 9.47 20.30 -3.72
C VAL A 123 8.65 19.98 -4.97
N LEU A 124 7.53 19.29 -4.85
CA LEU A 124 6.65 19.04 -6.02
C LEU A 124 5.91 20.30 -6.50
N LYS A 125 5.95 21.41 -5.73
CA LYS A 125 5.24 22.64 -6.07
C LYS A 125 6.09 23.69 -6.81
N ASP A 126 7.37 23.78 -6.58
CA ASP A 126 8.12 25.02 -6.86
C ASP A 126 9.18 24.91 -7.96
N GLY A 127 9.27 23.81 -8.69
CA GLY A 127 10.26 23.64 -9.76
C GLY A 127 11.72 23.74 -9.29
N SER A 128 11.96 23.53 -7.99
CA SER A 128 13.29 23.56 -7.37
C SER A 128 14.05 22.23 -7.50
N LEU A 129 13.46 21.25 -8.19
CA LEU A 129 14.11 19.98 -8.47
C LEU A 129 15.33 20.16 -9.36
N ALA A 130 16.41 19.43 -9.04
CA ALA A 130 17.59 19.32 -9.90
C ALA A 130 17.24 18.59 -11.22
N GLU A 131 17.94 18.89 -12.31
CA GLU A 131 17.84 18.07 -13.53
C GLU A 131 18.40 16.65 -13.25
N PRO A 132 17.80 15.59 -13.82
CA PRO A 132 16.75 15.59 -14.88
C PRO A 132 15.31 15.73 -14.37
N PHE A 133 15.08 15.74 -13.08
CA PHE A 133 13.76 15.66 -12.45
C PHE A 133 12.92 16.95 -12.68
N LYS A 134 13.59 18.08 -12.84
CA LYS A 134 12.94 19.36 -13.16
C LYS A 134 12.23 19.35 -14.52
N SER A 135 12.75 18.58 -15.47
CA SER A 135 12.16 18.43 -16.80
C SER A 135 11.05 17.39 -16.87
N GLU A 136 10.83 16.61 -15.81
CA GLU A 136 9.65 15.76 -15.75
C GLU A 136 8.37 16.61 -15.76
N PRO A 137 7.32 16.18 -16.50
CA PRO A 137 6.12 17.00 -16.63
C PRO A 137 5.47 17.24 -15.29
N VAL A 138 5.61 18.47 -14.78
CA VAL A 138 5.11 18.90 -13.47
C VAL A 138 3.66 19.36 -13.54
N GLY A 139 3.00 19.20 -14.66
CA GLY A 139 1.66 19.70 -14.90
C GLY A 139 0.66 18.64 -15.29
N GLY A 140 -0.59 18.82 -14.88
CA GLY A 140 -1.72 18.01 -15.28
C GLY A 140 -2.59 17.56 -14.13
N SER A 141 -3.82 17.15 -14.44
CA SER A 141 -4.80 16.63 -13.48
C SER A 141 -4.65 15.13 -13.19
N GLY A 142 -3.60 14.48 -13.72
CA GLY A 142 -3.38 13.04 -13.60
C GLY A 142 -2.70 12.61 -12.30
N THR A 143 -2.78 11.33 -12.02
CA THR A 143 -2.03 10.65 -10.95
C THR A 143 -0.58 10.45 -11.42
N ARG A 144 0.39 10.87 -10.65
CA ARG A 144 1.83 10.74 -10.95
C ARG A 144 2.44 9.53 -10.28
N LEU A 145 2.14 9.34 -9.00
CA LEU A 145 2.53 8.18 -8.24
C LEU A 145 1.35 7.23 -8.13
N HIS A 146 1.40 6.11 -8.83
CA HIS A 146 0.31 5.13 -8.84
C HIS A 146 0.70 3.82 -8.17
N HIS A 147 1.73 3.86 -7.36
CA HIS A 147 2.16 2.71 -6.57
C HIS A 147 1.14 2.37 -5.48
N LYS A 148 1.12 1.10 -5.13
CA LYS A 148 0.21 0.54 -4.13
C LYS A 148 0.94 -0.56 -3.38
N PHE A 149 1.81 -0.16 -2.44
CA PHE A 149 2.51 -1.12 -1.60
C PHE A 149 2.79 -0.58 -0.19
N ALA A 150 2.90 -1.51 0.76
CA ALA A 150 3.36 -1.24 2.11
C ALA A 150 4.29 -2.37 2.57
N VAL A 151 5.42 -2.01 3.14
CA VAL A 151 6.41 -2.93 3.72
C VAL A 151 6.50 -2.68 5.21
N ILE A 152 6.34 -3.73 6.01
CA ILE A 152 6.44 -3.67 7.47
C ILE A 152 7.74 -4.34 7.89
N ASP A 153 8.52 -3.67 8.76
CA ASP A 153 9.72 -4.22 9.40
C ASP A 153 10.68 -4.90 8.41
N PHE A 154 11.12 -4.17 7.37
CA PHE A 154 11.94 -4.72 6.28
C PHE A 154 13.24 -5.40 6.77
N ASP A 155 13.69 -5.09 7.97
CA ASP A 155 14.86 -5.68 8.62
C ASP A 155 14.62 -7.09 9.17
N LYS A 156 13.35 -7.50 9.31
CA LYS A 156 12.98 -8.80 9.85
C LYS A 156 12.98 -9.92 8.79
N PRO A 157 13.33 -11.14 9.15
CA PRO A 157 13.26 -12.28 8.23
C PRO A 157 11.85 -12.59 7.71
N THR A 158 10.83 -12.24 8.49
CA THR A 158 9.42 -12.50 8.19
C THR A 158 8.66 -11.26 7.71
N ALA A 159 9.40 -10.21 7.36
CA ALA A 159 8.82 -8.96 6.87
C ALA A 159 7.78 -9.20 5.77
N PRO A 160 6.59 -8.65 5.90
CA PRO A 160 5.60 -8.69 4.83
C PRO A 160 5.73 -7.50 3.91
N VAL A 161 5.37 -7.70 2.64
CA VAL A 161 4.98 -6.64 1.72
C VAL A 161 3.57 -6.88 1.22
N TYR A 162 2.73 -5.88 1.33
CA TYR A 162 1.42 -5.79 0.70
C TYR A 162 1.57 -5.03 -0.61
N LEU A 163 1.03 -5.57 -1.71
CA LEU A 163 1.11 -4.95 -3.03
C LEU A 163 0.00 -5.47 -3.96
N GLY A 164 -0.20 -4.80 -5.09
CA GLY A 164 -1.18 -5.24 -6.09
C GLY A 164 -1.83 -4.08 -6.82
N SER A 165 -2.98 -4.33 -7.44
CA SER A 165 -3.81 -3.26 -8.01
C SER A 165 -4.66 -2.55 -6.95
N TYR A 166 -4.83 -3.15 -5.80
CA TYR A 166 -5.66 -2.68 -4.68
C TYR A 166 -5.19 -1.33 -4.13
N ASN A 167 -6.07 -0.34 -4.13
CA ASN A 167 -5.74 1.05 -3.79
C ASN A 167 -5.69 1.36 -2.28
N PHE A 168 -5.80 0.38 -1.40
CA PHE A 168 -5.85 0.55 0.05
C PHE A 168 -6.97 1.51 0.49
N SER A 169 -8.09 1.45 -0.20
CA SER A 169 -9.23 2.36 -0.03
C SER A 169 -10.55 1.61 0.06
N SER A 170 -11.55 2.22 0.69
CA SER A 170 -12.87 1.61 0.81
C SER A 170 -13.51 1.27 -0.56
N PRO A 171 -13.45 2.11 -1.61
CA PRO A 171 -13.92 1.71 -2.92
C PRO A 171 -13.21 0.49 -3.50
N ALA A 172 -11.89 0.36 -3.31
CA ALA A 172 -11.15 -0.82 -3.74
C ALA A 172 -11.59 -2.09 -3.00
N ASP A 173 -12.00 -1.94 -1.75
CA ASP A 173 -12.44 -3.06 -0.92
C ASP A 173 -13.84 -3.57 -1.28
N ILE A 174 -14.78 -2.68 -1.62
CA ILE A 174 -16.21 -3.02 -1.72
C ILE A 174 -16.83 -2.86 -3.11
N THR A 175 -16.23 -2.11 -4.02
CA THR A 175 -16.87 -1.79 -5.31
C THR A 175 -16.07 -2.14 -6.55
N ILE A 176 -14.75 -2.30 -6.43
CA ILE A 176 -13.85 -2.48 -7.57
C ILE A 176 -13.20 -3.87 -7.50
N GLY A 177 -13.09 -4.52 -8.66
CA GLY A 177 -12.37 -5.80 -8.79
C GLY A 177 -10.86 -5.57 -8.80
N GLU A 178 -10.22 -5.76 -7.65
CA GLU A 178 -8.80 -5.55 -7.44
C GLU A 178 -8.13 -6.82 -6.90
N ASN A 179 -6.81 -6.89 -6.97
CA ASN A 179 -6.04 -7.92 -6.29
C ASN A 179 -5.11 -7.32 -5.25
N LEU A 180 -4.97 -8.01 -4.14
CA LEU A 180 -4.02 -7.69 -3.08
C LEU A 180 -3.17 -8.92 -2.79
N LEU A 181 -1.87 -8.78 -2.89
CA LEU A 181 -0.88 -9.77 -2.54
C LEU A 181 -0.28 -9.45 -1.17
N LEU A 182 -0.04 -10.50 -0.38
CA LEU A 182 0.79 -10.47 0.81
C LEU A 182 1.94 -11.44 0.58
N ILE A 183 3.16 -10.92 0.56
CA ILE A 183 4.36 -11.71 0.30
C ILE A 183 5.33 -11.55 1.47
N LYS A 184 5.79 -12.68 2.02
CA LYS A 184 6.81 -12.77 3.05
C LYS A 184 8.03 -13.49 2.46
N ASP A 185 8.78 -12.78 1.65
CA ASP A 185 10.05 -13.23 1.06
C ASP A 185 11.04 -12.07 1.07
N ARG A 186 12.21 -12.30 1.66
CA ARG A 186 13.22 -11.25 1.86
C ARG A 186 13.66 -10.59 0.56
N ARG A 187 13.74 -11.31 -0.55
CA ARG A 187 14.16 -10.77 -1.86
C ARG A 187 13.12 -9.78 -2.38
N VAL A 188 11.85 -10.14 -2.27
CA VAL A 188 10.74 -9.28 -2.69
C VAL A 188 10.64 -8.06 -1.78
N VAL A 189 10.68 -8.26 -0.46
CA VAL A 189 10.66 -7.18 0.53
C VAL A 189 11.82 -6.20 0.31
N SER A 190 13.04 -6.70 0.07
CA SER A 190 14.20 -5.84 -0.21
C SER A 190 14.03 -5.03 -1.49
N ALA A 191 13.46 -5.61 -2.54
CA ALA A 191 13.18 -4.88 -3.78
C ALA A 191 12.19 -3.72 -3.56
N TYR A 192 11.13 -3.95 -2.78
CA TYR A 192 10.17 -2.91 -2.46
C TYR A 192 10.71 -1.87 -1.47
N MET A 193 11.57 -2.27 -0.54
CA MET A 193 12.30 -1.35 0.34
C MET A 193 13.19 -0.41 -0.50
N ILE A 194 13.98 -0.95 -1.44
CA ILE A 194 14.79 -0.15 -2.35
C ILE A 194 13.93 0.79 -3.18
N GLN A 195 12.79 0.31 -3.68
CA GLN A 195 11.87 1.15 -4.44
C GLN A 195 11.29 2.28 -3.60
N ALA A 196 10.92 2.03 -2.34
CA ALA A 196 10.44 3.07 -1.43
C ALA A 196 11.51 4.16 -1.23
N HIS A 197 12.77 3.78 -0.98
CA HIS A 197 13.87 4.74 -0.84
C HIS A 197 14.11 5.52 -2.13
N ARG A 198 14.09 4.85 -3.30
CA ARG A 198 14.24 5.53 -4.59
C ARG A 198 13.16 6.57 -4.84
N LEU A 199 11.91 6.26 -4.52
CA LEU A 199 10.82 7.22 -4.64
C LEU A 199 11.04 8.41 -3.71
N PHE A 200 11.50 8.15 -2.49
CA PHE A 200 11.80 9.19 -1.53
C PHE A 200 12.97 10.09 -1.96
N ASP A 201 14.05 9.50 -2.50
CA ASP A 201 15.20 10.26 -3.01
C ASP A 201 14.88 11.05 -4.26
N HIS A 202 13.85 10.62 -5.02
CA HIS A 202 13.45 11.25 -6.28
C HIS A 202 12.55 12.46 -6.06
N TYR A 203 11.68 12.44 -5.05
CA TYR A 203 10.70 13.48 -4.74
C TYR A 203 11.00 14.23 -3.44
#